data_a900ab619b7163fa2a1ba922ec618298
#
_entry.id   a900ab619b7163fa2a1ba922ec618298
#
_cell.length_a   1.000
_cell.length_b   1.000
_cell.length_c   1.000
_cell.angle_alpha   90.00
_cell.angle_beta   90.00
_cell.angle_gamma   90.00
#
_symmetry.space_group_name_H-M   'P 1'
#
loop_
_entity.id
_entity.type
_entity.pdbx_description
1 polymer ?
#
loop_
_entity_poly.entity_id
_entity_poly.type
_entity_poly.pdbx_seq_one_letter_code
_entity_poly.pdbx_strand_id
1 'polypeptide(L)'
;MRRIRYGTPVILAGAALLTLTGCSAAGGRSAAPTPATPVAEPSVERPAVTERIQLGEGRDRRGSLTAEDWATYADHVVVITVINESRVGPSEKEIERGEGMVGRTVQVTVSKVLWSAPDAPQKAPRSLTMPAPGWVFNNNEGKASEVKFGMSGAPRLEKGHTYIKAIEWTDDACSNDPNVGTWEGLGAGGTLPYDQGVLGAGEFEGRVQTLDVAKARFKSDHAPLRQQVVGTSTESLVAALKAAPVRAEVDPGPRECDLTDR
;
A
#
# COMPACT_ATOMS: atom_id res chain seq x y z
N MET A 1 30.48 -34.45 15.76
CA MET A 1 31.95 -34.25 15.68
C MET A 1 32.31 -33.33 14.53
N ARG A 2 33.23 -32.42 14.78
CA ARG A 2 33.92 -31.39 13.98
C ARG A 2 33.26 -30.01 13.87
N ARG A 3 33.75 -29.16 14.74
CA ARG A 3 33.77 -27.70 14.66
C ARG A 3 34.82 -27.26 13.63
N ILE A 4 34.50 -26.26 12.83
CA ILE A 4 35.55 -25.44 12.18
C ILE A 4 35.21 -23.98 12.45
N ARG A 5 36.11 -23.31 13.17
CA ARG A 5 36.22 -21.86 13.36
C ARG A 5 37.24 -21.35 12.36
N TYR A 6 37.00 -20.21 11.75
CA TYR A 6 37.99 -19.23 11.23
C TYR A 6 37.16 -18.00 10.90
N GLY A 7 37.39 -16.75 11.24
CA GLY A 7 38.63 -16.08 11.53
C GLY A 7 38.45 -14.68 10.91
N THR A 8 38.37 -13.64 11.77
CA THR A 8 38.33 -12.21 11.36
C THR A 8 39.61 -11.79 10.67
N PRO A 9 39.59 -10.78 9.80
CA PRO A 9 40.58 -9.72 9.90
C PRO A 9 39.98 -8.31 10.00
N VAL A 10 40.55 -7.59 10.93
CA VAL A 10 40.56 -6.13 11.12
C VAL A 10 41.51 -5.55 10.06
N ILE A 11 41.11 -4.48 9.36
CA ILE A 11 42.04 -3.57 8.68
C ILE A 11 41.71 -2.13 9.01
N LEU A 12 42.78 -1.43 9.41
CA LEU A 12 42.90 -0.07 9.89
C LEU A 12 42.74 1.01 8.83
N ALA A 13 42.29 2.14 9.27
CA ALA A 13 42.73 3.54 9.14
C ALA A 13 43.33 4.05 7.81
N GLY A 14 42.83 5.20 7.40
CA GLY A 14 43.49 6.11 6.46
C GLY A 14 42.86 7.51 6.50
N ALA A 15 43.36 8.37 7.39
CA ALA A 15 43.09 9.82 7.40
C ALA A 15 44.01 10.49 6.36
N ALA A 16 43.47 11.37 5.54
CA ALA A 16 44.23 12.32 4.75
C ALA A 16 43.62 13.73 4.85
N LEU A 17 44.26 14.53 5.68
CA LEU A 17 44.10 15.99 5.69
C LEU A 17 44.90 16.57 4.51
N LEU A 18 44.26 17.44 3.73
CA LEU A 18 44.94 18.36 2.82
C LEU A 18 44.48 19.80 3.10
N THR A 19 45.35 20.51 3.79
CA THR A 19 45.36 21.98 3.94
C THR A 19 46.02 22.58 2.70
N LEU A 20 45.39 23.54 2.07
CA LEU A 20 46.02 24.43 1.12
C LEU A 20 45.75 25.88 1.53
N THR A 21 46.78 26.47 2.12
CA THR A 21 47.00 27.91 2.27
C THR A 21 47.55 28.47 0.96
N GLY A 22 47.10 29.63 0.53
CA GLY A 22 47.66 30.30 -0.65
C GLY A 22 47.16 31.74 -0.83
N CYS A 23 47.88 32.66 -0.19
CA CYS A 23 48.35 33.99 -0.58
C CYS A 23 47.45 35.03 -1.26
N SER A 24 47.39 36.12 -0.56
CA SER A 24 47.04 37.48 -0.97
C SER A 24 47.87 38.00 -2.16
N ALA A 25 47.25 38.73 -3.06
CA ALA A 25 47.88 39.79 -3.84
C ALA A 25 46.92 40.99 -3.98
N ALA A 26 47.34 42.12 -3.49
CA ALA A 26 46.68 43.41 -3.64
C ALA A 26 46.91 43.97 -5.06
N GLY A 27 45.91 44.64 -5.61
CA GLY A 27 46.13 45.45 -6.82
C GLY A 27 44.85 45.82 -7.57
N GLY A 28 44.51 47.12 -7.57
CA GLY A 28 43.79 47.76 -8.68
C GLY A 28 42.32 48.03 -8.49
N ARG A 29 42.01 49.23 -8.05
CA ARG A 29 40.68 49.86 -8.16
C ARG A 29 40.28 49.96 -9.64
N SER A 30 39.20 49.34 -10.02
CA SER A 30 38.42 49.76 -11.18
C SER A 30 36.96 49.56 -10.79
N ALA A 31 36.21 50.64 -10.72
CA ALA A 31 34.80 50.64 -10.43
C ALA A 31 34.06 50.05 -11.64
N ALA A 32 33.57 48.84 -11.49
CA ALA A 32 32.62 48.22 -12.41
C ALA A 32 31.20 48.48 -11.93
N PRO A 33 30.22 48.66 -12.82
CA PRO A 33 28.83 48.93 -12.46
C PRO A 33 28.24 47.71 -11.71
N THR A 34 27.58 47.99 -10.61
CA THR A 34 26.85 47.03 -9.79
C THR A 34 25.82 46.31 -10.66
N PRO A 35 25.87 44.99 -10.79
CA PRO A 35 24.78 44.25 -11.43
C PRO A 35 23.52 44.36 -10.57
N ALA A 36 22.43 44.85 -11.18
CA ALA A 36 21.13 44.88 -10.56
C ALA A 36 20.76 43.47 -10.09
N THR A 37 20.51 43.33 -8.80
CA THR A 37 19.97 42.09 -8.20
C THR A 37 18.64 41.79 -8.90
N PRO A 38 18.44 40.59 -9.50
CA PRO A 38 17.14 40.23 -10.02
C PRO A 38 16.16 40.19 -8.85
N VAL A 39 15.16 41.05 -8.87
CA VAL A 39 14.02 40.99 -7.97
C VAL A 39 13.35 39.65 -8.27
N ALA A 40 13.41 38.71 -7.31
CA ALA A 40 12.67 37.45 -7.40
C ALA A 40 11.18 37.80 -7.50
N GLU A 41 10.57 37.51 -8.64
CA GLU A 41 9.13 37.57 -8.77
C GLU A 41 8.51 36.63 -7.72
N PRO A 42 7.47 37.09 -6.98
CA PRO A 42 6.79 36.20 -6.05
C PRO A 42 6.24 35.03 -6.85
N SER A 43 6.77 33.83 -6.59
CA SER A 43 6.20 32.60 -7.09
C SER A 43 4.77 32.49 -6.57
N VAL A 44 3.81 32.79 -7.42
CA VAL A 44 2.39 32.52 -7.11
C VAL A 44 2.27 31.03 -6.96
N GLU A 45 2.26 30.58 -5.72
CA GLU A 45 2.02 29.17 -5.35
C GLU A 45 0.63 28.81 -5.88
N ARG A 46 0.62 28.09 -7.00
CA ARG A 46 -0.63 27.61 -7.62
C ARG A 46 -1.27 26.69 -6.60
N PRO A 47 -2.52 26.96 -6.14
CA PRO A 47 -3.18 26.10 -5.17
C PRO A 47 -3.11 24.67 -5.67
N ALA A 48 -2.65 23.75 -4.83
CA ALA A 48 -2.60 22.34 -5.14
C ALA A 48 -4.00 21.89 -5.56
N VAL A 49 -4.16 21.48 -6.81
CA VAL A 49 -5.42 20.92 -7.30
C VAL A 49 -5.62 19.66 -6.51
N THR A 50 -6.55 19.69 -5.54
CA THR A 50 -6.91 18.50 -4.78
C THR A 50 -7.48 17.48 -5.77
N GLU A 51 -6.75 16.42 -6.02
CA GLU A 51 -7.17 15.38 -6.96
C GLU A 51 -8.52 14.83 -6.52
N ARG A 52 -9.46 14.80 -7.46
CA ARG A 52 -10.81 14.33 -7.20
C ARG A 52 -10.77 12.79 -7.11
N ILE A 53 -11.34 12.24 -6.03
CA ILE A 53 -11.46 10.80 -5.82
C ILE A 53 -12.94 10.50 -5.59
N GLN A 54 -13.46 9.55 -6.35
CA GLN A 54 -14.82 9.02 -6.15
C GLN A 54 -14.72 7.77 -5.29
N LEU A 55 -15.47 7.73 -4.20
CA LEU A 55 -15.55 6.56 -3.33
C LEU A 55 -16.80 5.73 -3.67
N GLY A 56 -16.61 4.43 -3.78
CA GLY A 56 -17.68 3.45 -3.85
C GLY A 56 -17.83 2.74 -2.51
N GLU A 57 -18.99 2.14 -2.31
CA GLU A 57 -19.27 1.28 -1.18
C GLU A 57 -19.37 -0.17 -1.66
N GLY A 58 -18.94 -1.11 -0.81
CA GLY A 58 -19.03 -2.54 -1.08
C GLY A 58 -19.19 -3.30 0.22
N ARG A 59 -19.61 -4.56 0.10
CA ARG A 59 -19.62 -5.49 1.23
C ARG A 59 -18.55 -6.53 0.99
N ASP A 60 -17.78 -6.82 2.04
CA ASP A 60 -16.84 -7.92 2.02
C ASP A 60 -17.62 -9.25 1.97
N ARG A 61 -17.10 -10.22 1.23
CA ARG A 61 -17.69 -11.57 1.16
C ARG A 61 -17.62 -12.28 2.50
N ARG A 62 -16.55 -11.99 3.25
CA ARG A 62 -16.27 -12.48 4.60
C ARG A 62 -16.03 -11.28 5.51
N GLY A 63 -16.00 -11.49 6.82
CA GLY A 63 -15.62 -10.42 7.76
C GLY A 63 -14.16 -9.99 7.57
N SER A 64 -13.89 -8.70 7.73
CA SER A 64 -12.53 -8.13 7.65
C SER A 64 -12.26 -7.04 8.69
N LEU A 65 -13.23 -6.73 9.55
CA LEU A 65 -13.21 -5.55 10.41
C LEU A 65 -12.66 -5.79 11.81
N THR A 66 -12.63 -7.05 12.26
CA THR A 66 -12.25 -7.44 13.63
C THR A 66 -10.98 -8.28 13.65
N ALA A 67 -10.34 -8.37 14.82
CA ALA A 67 -9.23 -9.31 15.02
C ALA A 67 -9.69 -10.77 14.83
N GLU A 68 -10.92 -11.08 15.21
CA GLU A 68 -11.53 -12.40 15.00
C GLU A 68 -11.70 -12.71 13.51
N ASP A 69 -12.13 -11.73 12.70
CA ASP A 69 -12.22 -11.91 11.25
C ASP A 69 -10.85 -12.22 10.65
N TRP A 70 -9.82 -11.45 11.03
CA TRP A 70 -8.48 -11.66 10.51
C TRP A 70 -7.87 -12.98 10.97
N ALA A 71 -8.10 -13.37 12.24
CA ALA A 71 -7.61 -14.64 12.77
C ALA A 71 -8.36 -15.85 12.18
N THR A 72 -9.61 -15.66 11.72
CA THR A 72 -10.43 -16.73 11.12
C THR A 72 -10.15 -16.92 9.64
N TYR A 73 -10.01 -15.84 8.88
CA TYR A 73 -10.02 -15.92 7.42
C TYR A 73 -8.66 -15.61 6.76
N ALA A 74 -7.71 -14.99 7.46
CA ALA A 74 -6.42 -14.71 6.86
C ALA A 74 -5.46 -15.88 7.07
N ASP A 75 -4.74 -16.28 6.03
CA ASP A 75 -3.60 -17.19 6.14
C ASP A 75 -2.37 -16.45 6.66
N HIS A 76 -2.19 -15.22 6.21
CA HIS A 76 -1.06 -14.38 6.66
C HIS A 76 -1.47 -12.93 6.84
N VAL A 77 -0.79 -12.28 7.79
CA VAL A 77 -0.77 -10.81 7.92
C VAL A 77 0.63 -10.34 7.60
N VAL A 78 0.76 -9.54 6.56
CA VAL A 78 2.03 -9.17 5.95
C VAL A 78 2.20 -7.66 5.85
N VAL A 79 3.45 -7.20 5.88
CA VAL A 79 3.82 -5.82 5.51
C VAL A 79 4.15 -5.81 4.04
N ILE A 80 3.40 -5.03 3.27
CA ILE A 80 3.57 -4.89 1.82
C ILE A 80 3.94 -3.45 1.46
N THR A 81 4.69 -3.29 0.36
CA THR A 81 4.91 -2.00 -0.29
C THR A 81 4.51 -2.10 -1.75
N VAL A 82 3.70 -1.16 -2.22
CA VAL A 82 3.32 -1.08 -3.63
C VAL A 82 4.48 -0.54 -4.44
N ILE A 83 5.03 -1.36 -5.34
CA ILE A 83 6.21 -1.01 -6.15
C ILE A 83 5.87 -0.63 -7.59
N ASN A 84 4.76 -1.15 -8.11
CA ASN A 84 4.32 -0.86 -9.47
C ASN A 84 2.80 -0.97 -9.59
N GLU A 85 2.27 -0.38 -10.65
CA GLU A 85 0.86 -0.49 -11.03
C GLU A 85 0.73 -0.57 -12.54
N SER A 86 -0.32 -1.25 -12.98
CA SER A 86 -0.69 -1.38 -14.40
C SER A 86 -2.18 -1.11 -14.55
N ARG A 87 -2.55 -0.44 -15.62
CA ARG A 87 -3.94 -0.17 -15.98
C ARG A 87 -4.52 -1.37 -16.72
N VAL A 88 -5.79 -1.67 -16.46
CA VAL A 88 -6.56 -2.65 -17.18
C VAL A 88 -7.66 -1.89 -17.91
N GLY A 89 -7.70 -1.99 -19.23
CA GLY A 89 -8.68 -1.27 -20.05
C GLY A 89 -10.12 -1.62 -19.67
N PRO A 90 -11.07 -0.72 -19.94
CA PRO A 90 -12.50 -1.02 -19.80
C PRO A 90 -12.94 -2.06 -20.83
N SER A 91 -14.04 -2.74 -20.58
CA SER A 91 -14.66 -3.65 -21.53
C SER A 91 -15.24 -2.90 -22.76
N GLU A 92 -15.40 -3.59 -23.87
CA GLU A 92 -16.03 -3.01 -25.08
C GLU A 92 -17.42 -2.43 -24.78
N LYS A 93 -18.22 -3.11 -23.95
CA LYS A 93 -19.55 -2.64 -23.55
C LYS A 93 -19.51 -1.33 -22.74
N GLU A 94 -18.48 -1.12 -21.94
CA GLU A 94 -18.29 0.13 -21.19
C GLU A 94 -17.86 1.26 -22.12
N ILE A 95 -17.00 0.95 -23.09
CA ILE A 95 -16.58 1.91 -24.13
C ILE A 95 -17.79 2.36 -24.97
N GLU A 96 -18.62 1.41 -25.39
CA GLU A 96 -19.85 1.69 -26.17
C GLU A 96 -20.85 2.55 -25.37
N ARG A 97 -20.99 2.33 -24.07
CA ARG A 97 -21.86 3.16 -23.21
C ARG A 97 -21.30 4.56 -22.96
N GLY A 98 -19.99 4.76 -23.20
CA GLY A 98 -19.31 6.00 -22.88
C GLY A 98 -19.05 6.21 -21.38
N GLU A 99 -19.25 5.20 -20.54
CA GLU A 99 -19.00 5.23 -19.10
C GLU A 99 -18.63 3.85 -18.57
N GLY A 100 -17.80 3.81 -17.53
CA GLY A 100 -17.36 2.56 -16.96
C GLY A 100 -16.16 2.72 -16.05
N MET A 101 -15.44 1.63 -15.85
CA MET A 101 -14.25 1.57 -15.01
C MET A 101 -13.02 1.19 -15.80
N VAL A 102 -11.94 1.91 -15.56
CA VAL A 102 -10.59 1.47 -15.91
C VAL A 102 -10.05 0.72 -14.70
N GLY A 103 -9.80 -0.57 -14.86
CA GLY A 103 -9.24 -1.41 -13.81
C GLY A 103 -7.79 -1.05 -13.51
N ARG A 104 -7.28 -1.58 -12.40
CA ARG A 104 -5.87 -1.46 -12.02
C ARG A 104 -5.40 -2.73 -11.34
N THR A 105 -4.18 -3.15 -11.65
CA THR A 105 -3.44 -4.14 -10.87
C THR A 105 -2.25 -3.46 -10.21
N VAL A 106 -1.93 -3.87 -9.00
CA VAL A 106 -0.74 -3.42 -8.29
C VAL A 106 0.19 -4.59 -8.02
N GLN A 107 1.48 -4.35 -8.20
CA GLN A 107 2.53 -5.26 -7.80
C GLN A 107 3.09 -4.81 -6.46
N VAL A 108 3.14 -5.72 -5.50
CA VAL A 108 3.63 -5.43 -4.16
C VAL A 108 4.77 -6.38 -3.77
N THR A 109 5.69 -5.88 -2.96
CA THR A 109 6.69 -6.70 -2.28
C THR A 109 6.25 -6.92 -0.84
N VAL A 110 6.49 -8.13 -0.33
CA VAL A 110 6.29 -8.49 1.08
C VAL A 110 7.62 -8.34 1.81
N SER A 111 7.71 -7.39 2.71
CA SER A 111 8.92 -7.12 3.48
C SER A 111 8.97 -7.88 4.81
N LYS A 112 7.82 -8.20 5.39
CA LYS A 112 7.71 -8.91 6.67
C LYS A 112 6.41 -9.69 6.76
N VAL A 113 6.45 -10.90 7.32
CA VAL A 113 5.29 -11.64 7.78
C VAL A 113 5.14 -11.36 9.28
N LEU A 114 4.00 -10.79 9.67
CA LEU A 114 3.72 -10.45 11.06
C LEU A 114 3.04 -11.59 11.81
N TRP A 115 2.15 -12.29 11.12
CA TRP A 115 1.38 -13.39 11.67
C TRP A 115 1.02 -14.39 10.54
N SER A 116 0.87 -15.66 10.90
CA SER A 116 0.39 -16.71 10.02
C SER A 116 -0.57 -17.62 10.78
N ALA A 117 -1.62 -18.06 10.12
CA ALA A 117 -2.46 -19.12 10.63
C ALA A 117 -1.65 -20.43 10.77
N PRO A 118 -1.92 -21.25 11.80
CA PRO A 118 -1.19 -22.50 11.99
C PRO A 118 -1.37 -23.50 10.84
N ASP A 119 -2.50 -23.42 10.16
CA ASP A 119 -2.98 -24.30 9.08
C ASP A 119 -2.95 -23.61 7.71
N ALA A 120 -2.27 -22.49 7.58
CA ALA A 120 -2.13 -21.78 6.30
C ALA A 120 -1.69 -22.75 5.19
N PRO A 121 -2.45 -22.87 4.08
CA PRO A 121 -2.22 -23.90 3.05
C PRO A 121 -0.94 -23.65 2.25
N GLN A 122 -0.51 -22.39 2.18
CA GLN A 122 0.66 -21.97 1.43
C GLN A 122 1.55 -21.06 2.28
N LYS A 123 2.85 -21.02 1.96
CA LYS A 123 3.79 -20.08 2.59
C LYS A 123 3.52 -18.66 2.10
N ALA A 124 3.67 -17.67 2.98
CA ALA A 124 3.56 -16.27 2.59
C ALA A 124 4.45 -15.94 1.39
N PRO A 125 3.91 -15.27 0.36
CA PRO A 125 4.67 -14.94 -0.84
C PRO A 125 5.68 -13.83 -0.57
N ARG A 126 6.73 -13.74 -1.38
CA ARG A 126 7.68 -12.61 -1.34
C ARG A 126 7.18 -11.38 -2.10
N SER A 127 6.33 -11.61 -3.06
CA SER A 127 5.66 -10.59 -3.87
C SER A 127 4.36 -11.15 -4.41
N LEU A 128 3.41 -10.27 -4.69
CA LEU A 128 2.16 -10.66 -5.32
C LEU A 128 1.66 -9.53 -6.21
N THR A 129 0.81 -9.88 -7.15
CA THR A 129 0.03 -8.95 -7.97
C THR A 129 -1.42 -9.11 -7.62
N MET A 130 -2.12 -8.01 -7.40
CA MET A 130 -3.53 -8.04 -7.03
C MET A 130 -4.32 -6.92 -7.69
N PRO A 131 -5.62 -7.11 -7.91
CA PRO A 131 -6.49 -6.03 -8.35
C PRO A 131 -6.56 -4.94 -7.28
N ALA A 132 -6.69 -3.70 -7.75
CA ALA A 132 -6.87 -2.53 -6.89
C ALA A 132 -7.85 -1.55 -7.56
N PRO A 133 -8.52 -0.66 -6.79
CA PRO A 133 -9.39 0.36 -7.36
C PRO A 133 -8.64 1.24 -8.37
N GLY A 134 -9.19 1.39 -9.56
CA GLY A 134 -8.60 2.14 -10.66
C GLY A 134 -9.22 3.54 -10.83
N TRP A 135 -9.94 3.73 -11.92
CA TRP A 135 -10.59 5.01 -12.26
C TRP A 135 -12.00 4.75 -12.80
N VAL A 136 -12.88 5.69 -12.58
CA VAL A 136 -14.16 5.78 -13.29
C VAL A 136 -14.01 6.77 -14.43
N PHE A 137 -14.57 6.47 -15.59
CA PHE A 137 -14.57 7.37 -16.71
C PHE A 137 -16.01 7.64 -17.19
N ASN A 138 -16.18 8.83 -17.76
CA ASN A 138 -17.40 9.23 -18.40
C ASN A 138 -17.06 10.12 -19.62
N ASN A 139 -17.51 9.70 -20.79
CA ASN A 139 -17.31 10.39 -22.05
C ASN A 139 -18.61 10.97 -22.62
N ASN A 140 -19.68 10.96 -21.82
CA ASN A 140 -20.97 11.50 -22.23
C ASN A 140 -20.88 13.03 -22.42
N GLU A 141 -21.69 13.57 -23.28
CA GLU A 141 -21.74 15.01 -23.60
C GLU A 141 -20.45 15.58 -24.24
N GLY A 142 -19.60 14.72 -24.84
CA GLY A 142 -18.39 15.17 -25.54
C GLY A 142 -17.25 15.67 -24.61
N LYS A 143 -17.37 15.46 -23.31
CA LYS A 143 -16.33 15.76 -22.34
C LYS A 143 -15.82 14.48 -21.70
N ALA A 144 -14.65 14.04 -22.16
CA ALA A 144 -13.96 12.93 -21.50
C ALA A 144 -13.53 13.34 -20.09
N SER A 145 -13.95 12.60 -19.09
CA SER A 145 -13.51 12.77 -17.72
C SER A 145 -13.09 11.42 -17.14
N GLU A 146 -11.99 11.44 -16.39
CA GLU A 146 -11.52 10.28 -15.65
C GLU A 146 -11.19 10.73 -14.23
N VAL A 147 -11.69 10.00 -13.23
CA VAL A 147 -11.53 10.32 -11.82
C VAL A 147 -11.03 9.08 -11.10
N LYS A 148 -10.04 9.22 -10.19
CA LYS A 148 -9.63 8.13 -9.33
C LYS A 148 -10.84 7.53 -8.61
N PHE A 149 -10.88 6.19 -8.57
CA PHE A 149 -11.87 5.45 -7.81
C PHE A 149 -11.21 4.79 -6.61
N GLY A 150 -11.86 4.82 -5.47
CA GLY A 150 -11.47 4.15 -4.25
C GLY A 150 -12.67 3.49 -3.57
N MET A 151 -12.40 2.63 -2.59
CA MET A 151 -13.43 2.06 -1.74
C MET A 151 -13.51 2.85 -0.45
N SER A 152 -14.71 3.18 -0.01
CA SER A 152 -14.96 3.77 1.30
C SER A 152 -14.43 2.84 2.40
N GLY A 153 -13.70 3.39 3.34
CA GLY A 153 -13.14 2.64 4.46
C GLY A 153 -11.92 1.75 4.12
N ALA A 154 -11.27 1.93 2.95
CA ALA A 154 -10.11 1.13 2.57
C ALA A 154 -8.99 1.97 1.92
N PRO A 155 -7.71 1.59 2.10
CA PRO A 155 -6.63 2.10 1.28
C PRO A 155 -6.84 1.77 -0.21
N ARG A 156 -6.47 2.71 -1.07
CA ARG A 156 -6.50 2.51 -2.52
C ARG A 156 -5.29 1.73 -3.04
N LEU A 157 -4.26 1.54 -2.21
CA LEU A 157 -2.99 0.91 -2.53
C LEU A 157 -2.16 1.73 -3.53
N GLU A 158 -1.80 2.94 -3.16
CA GLU A 158 -1.01 3.84 -4.01
C GLU A 158 0.47 3.45 -4.04
N LYS A 159 1.12 3.66 -5.19
CA LYS A 159 2.53 3.36 -5.40
C LYS A 159 3.43 4.11 -4.42
N GLY A 160 4.41 3.40 -3.85
CA GLY A 160 5.37 3.94 -2.88
C GLY A 160 4.90 3.89 -1.44
N HIS A 161 3.64 3.56 -1.18
CA HIS A 161 3.09 3.43 0.16
C HIS A 161 3.22 2.01 0.70
N THR A 162 3.28 1.93 2.02
CA THR A 162 3.43 0.68 2.78
C THR A 162 2.16 0.42 3.58
N TYR A 163 1.77 -0.85 3.63
CA TYR A 163 0.54 -1.27 4.30
C TYR A 163 0.79 -2.55 5.09
N ILE A 164 -0.04 -2.79 6.10
CA ILE A 164 -0.25 -4.12 6.66
C ILE A 164 -1.49 -4.69 6.01
N LYS A 165 -1.38 -5.89 5.47
CA LYS A 165 -2.47 -6.54 4.74
C LYS A 165 -2.69 -7.96 5.22
N ALA A 166 -3.94 -8.29 5.50
CA ALA A 166 -4.41 -9.65 5.67
C ALA A 166 -4.64 -10.27 4.28
N ILE A 167 -4.04 -11.43 4.04
CA ILE A 167 -4.15 -12.17 2.77
C ILE A 167 -4.58 -13.60 3.04
N GLU A 168 -5.38 -14.15 2.12
CA GLU A 168 -5.82 -15.52 2.09
C GLU A 168 -5.42 -16.18 0.78
N TRP A 169 -5.12 -17.47 0.81
CA TRP A 169 -4.94 -18.28 -0.39
C TRP A 169 -6.31 -18.72 -0.92
N THR A 170 -6.50 -18.56 -2.19
CA THR A 170 -7.70 -18.99 -2.87
C THR A 170 -7.34 -19.93 -4.00
N ASP A 171 -7.76 -21.19 -3.90
CA ASP A 171 -7.56 -22.18 -4.94
C ASP A 171 -8.27 -21.77 -6.23
N ASP A 172 -7.67 -22.15 -7.37
CA ASP A 172 -8.31 -21.97 -8.68
C ASP A 172 -9.46 -22.96 -8.82
N ALA A 173 -10.70 -22.45 -8.91
CA ALA A 173 -11.90 -23.28 -9.05
C ALA A 173 -11.89 -24.21 -10.28
N CYS A 174 -11.06 -23.92 -11.28
CA CYS A 174 -10.88 -24.73 -12.48
C CYS A 174 -9.73 -25.74 -12.37
N SER A 175 -9.05 -25.81 -11.24
CA SER A 175 -7.94 -26.73 -10.99
C SER A 175 -8.27 -27.71 -9.87
N ASN A 176 -7.85 -28.95 -10.03
CA ASN A 176 -7.87 -29.95 -8.95
C ASN A 176 -6.56 -29.95 -8.13
N ASP A 177 -5.59 -29.10 -8.48
CA ASP A 177 -4.34 -28.98 -7.76
C ASP A 177 -4.46 -27.83 -6.75
N PRO A 178 -4.39 -28.10 -5.43
CA PRO A 178 -4.51 -27.07 -4.39
C PRO A 178 -3.32 -26.08 -4.37
N ASN A 179 -2.28 -26.33 -5.16
CA ASN A 179 -1.18 -25.39 -5.33
C ASN A 179 -1.42 -24.39 -6.47
N VAL A 180 -2.49 -24.56 -7.24
CA VAL A 180 -2.91 -23.63 -8.27
C VAL A 180 -3.98 -22.70 -7.69
N GLY A 181 -3.67 -21.42 -7.60
CA GLY A 181 -4.55 -20.45 -6.98
C GLY A 181 -3.92 -19.07 -6.93
N THR A 182 -4.49 -18.18 -6.16
CA THR A 182 -4.03 -16.80 -6.03
C THR A 182 -4.13 -16.30 -4.59
N TRP A 183 -3.29 -15.32 -4.26
CA TRP A 183 -3.39 -14.58 -3.01
C TRP A 183 -4.38 -13.44 -3.15
N GLU A 184 -5.39 -13.43 -2.31
CA GLU A 184 -6.40 -12.38 -2.26
C GLU A 184 -6.29 -11.58 -0.96
N GLY A 185 -6.84 -10.36 -0.97
CA GLY A 185 -6.97 -9.57 0.26
C GLY A 185 -8.29 -9.87 0.95
N LEU A 186 -8.32 -9.77 2.26
CA LEU A 186 -9.48 -10.08 3.10
C LEU A 186 -10.61 -9.04 3.03
N GLY A 187 -10.64 -8.18 2.02
CA GLY A 187 -11.65 -7.15 1.87
C GLY A 187 -11.22 -5.76 2.35
N ALA A 188 -12.17 -4.84 2.46
CA ALA A 188 -11.92 -3.42 2.73
C ALA A 188 -11.25 -3.18 4.09
N GLY A 189 -11.67 -3.89 5.12
CA GLY A 189 -11.08 -3.81 6.46
C GLY A 189 -9.75 -4.57 6.60
N GLY A 190 -9.40 -5.43 5.65
CA GLY A 190 -8.21 -6.27 5.66
C GLY A 190 -6.89 -5.54 5.34
N THR A 191 -6.89 -4.22 5.30
CA THR A 191 -5.70 -3.41 4.97
C THR A 191 -5.60 -2.19 5.87
N LEU A 192 -4.41 -1.93 6.40
CA LEU A 192 -4.10 -0.78 7.27
C LEU A 192 -2.94 0.01 6.68
N PRO A 193 -3.01 1.35 6.57
CA PRO A 193 -1.85 2.18 6.26
C PRO A 193 -0.70 1.95 7.26
N TYR A 194 0.55 1.92 6.76
CA TYR A 194 1.71 1.64 7.60
C TYR A 194 2.97 2.36 7.11
N ASP A 195 2.85 3.58 6.65
CA ASP A 195 4.00 4.36 6.22
C ASP A 195 4.94 4.66 7.39
N GLN A 196 6.24 4.59 7.11
CA GLN A 196 7.30 4.84 8.09
C GLN A 196 7.20 3.98 9.36
N GLY A 197 6.53 2.83 9.27
CA GLY A 197 6.36 1.94 10.42
C GLY A 197 5.30 2.39 11.43
N VAL A 198 4.40 3.30 11.04
CA VAL A 198 3.36 3.84 11.92
C VAL A 198 1.98 3.33 11.49
N LEU A 199 1.35 2.52 12.33
CA LEU A 199 0.00 2.00 12.09
C LEU A 199 -1.04 3.13 11.97
N GLY A 200 -1.70 3.17 10.82
CA GLY A 200 -2.73 4.16 10.50
C GLY A 200 -2.21 5.39 9.74
N ALA A 201 -0.91 5.68 9.76
CA ALA A 201 -0.34 6.74 8.95
C ALA A 201 -0.06 6.25 7.52
N GLY A 202 -0.29 7.11 6.52
CA GLY A 202 -0.07 6.79 5.13
C GLY A 202 -1.31 6.96 4.25
N GLU A 203 -1.38 6.26 3.13
CA GLU A 203 -2.47 6.41 2.19
C GLU A 203 -3.74 5.68 2.66
N PHE A 204 -4.87 6.39 2.63
CA PHE A 204 -6.20 5.87 2.93
C PHE A 204 -7.24 6.56 2.04
N GLU A 205 -8.07 5.78 1.36
CA GLU A 205 -9.06 6.27 0.38
C GLU A 205 -8.44 7.15 -0.72
N GLY A 206 -7.21 6.83 -1.15
CA GLY A 206 -6.46 7.58 -2.17
C GLY A 206 -5.82 8.88 -1.68
N ARG A 207 -5.83 9.16 -0.38
CA ARG A 207 -5.23 10.36 0.22
C ARG A 207 -4.28 10.01 1.33
N VAL A 208 -3.17 10.73 1.40
CA VAL A 208 -2.21 10.56 2.49
C VAL A 208 -2.74 11.24 3.75
N GLN A 209 -2.72 10.52 4.87
CA GLN A 209 -3.13 11.01 6.18
C GLN A 209 -2.00 10.86 7.21
N THR A 210 -1.93 11.81 8.13
CA THR A 210 -1.07 11.71 9.32
C THR A 210 -1.70 10.79 10.37
N LEU A 211 -0.90 10.38 11.36
CA LEU A 211 -1.41 9.57 12.48
C LEU A 211 -2.55 10.27 13.24
N ASP A 212 -2.47 11.57 13.45
CA ASP A 212 -3.50 12.31 14.18
C ASP A 212 -4.82 12.36 13.42
N VAL A 213 -4.76 12.55 12.09
CA VAL A 213 -5.92 12.46 11.20
C VAL A 213 -6.51 11.05 11.24
N ALA A 214 -5.66 10.02 11.17
CA ALA A 214 -6.08 8.63 11.26
C ALA A 214 -6.79 8.32 12.58
N LYS A 215 -6.22 8.74 13.72
CA LYS A 215 -6.83 8.56 15.05
C LYS A 215 -8.19 9.24 15.17
N ALA A 216 -8.29 10.47 14.66
CA ALA A 216 -9.55 11.20 14.68
C ALA A 216 -10.62 10.51 13.82
N ARG A 217 -10.26 10.08 12.62
CA ARG A 217 -11.13 9.37 11.68
C ARG A 217 -11.61 8.05 12.26
N PHE A 218 -10.69 7.21 12.70
CA PHE A 218 -11.01 5.84 13.12
C PHE A 218 -11.64 5.74 14.49
N LYS A 219 -11.66 6.80 15.30
CA LYS A 219 -12.37 6.84 16.57
C LYS A 219 -13.87 6.55 16.43
N SER A 220 -14.45 6.92 15.30
CA SER A 220 -15.88 6.73 14.98
C SER A 220 -16.09 5.70 13.85
N ASP A 221 -15.07 5.00 13.42
CA ASP A 221 -15.16 3.97 12.39
C ASP A 221 -15.85 2.70 12.93
N HIS A 222 -16.54 1.98 12.05
CA HIS A 222 -17.17 0.70 12.37
C HIS A 222 -16.20 -0.48 12.20
N ALA A 223 -14.89 -0.25 12.27
CA ALA A 223 -13.83 -1.25 12.17
C ALA A 223 -13.10 -1.42 13.51
N PRO A 224 -13.58 -2.29 14.43
CA PRO A 224 -13.05 -2.44 15.79
C PRO A 224 -11.54 -2.70 15.85
N LEU A 225 -11.01 -3.54 14.95
CA LEU A 225 -9.56 -3.79 14.92
C LEU A 225 -8.79 -2.51 14.61
N ARG A 226 -9.23 -1.74 13.63
CA ARG A 226 -8.58 -0.48 13.24
C ARG A 226 -8.58 0.53 14.38
N GLN A 227 -9.71 0.69 15.07
CA GLN A 227 -9.81 1.54 16.27
C GLN A 227 -8.81 1.13 17.34
N GLN A 228 -8.63 -0.17 17.55
CA GLN A 228 -7.77 -0.72 18.57
C GLN A 228 -6.28 -0.53 18.27
N VAL A 229 -5.87 -0.65 17.00
CA VAL A 229 -4.44 -0.75 16.65
C VAL A 229 -3.83 0.51 16.07
N VAL A 230 -4.63 1.50 15.64
CA VAL A 230 -4.09 2.74 15.07
C VAL A 230 -3.24 3.51 16.09
N GLY A 231 -2.00 3.78 15.69
CA GLY A 231 -0.99 4.43 16.54
C GLY A 231 -0.35 3.52 17.59
N THR A 232 -0.59 2.22 17.53
CA THR A 232 0.12 1.22 18.35
C THR A 232 1.23 0.54 17.53
N SER A 233 1.91 -0.44 18.10
CA SER A 233 2.96 -1.21 17.43
C SER A 233 2.40 -2.42 16.68
N THR A 234 3.20 -2.99 15.76
CA THR A 234 2.87 -4.26 15.08
C THR A 234 2.73 -5.42 16.06
N GLU A 235 3.46 -5.39 17.19
CA GLU A 235 3.36 -6.37 18.25
C GLU A 235 1.98 -6.35 18.91
N SER A 236 1.38 -5.15 19.08
CA SER A 236 0.00 -5.00 19.59
C SER A 236 -1.02 -5.61 18.63
N LEU A 237 -0.86 -5.40 17.32
CA LEU A 237 -1.70 -6.05 16.32
C LEU A 237 -1.57 -7.58 16.39
N VAL A 238 -0.33 -8.08 16.43
CA VAL A 238 -0.08 -9.53 16.52
C VAL A 238 -0.65 -10.12 17.81
N ALA A 239 -0.54 -9.40 18.93
CA ALA A 239 -1.13 -9.83 20.20
C ALA A 239 -2.67 -9.89 20.12
N ALA A 240 -3.31 -8.91 19.45
CA ALA A 240 -4.75 -8.91 19.24
C ALA A 240 -5.20 -10.11 18.39
N LEU A 241 -4.46 -10.44 17.32
CA LEU A 241 -4.76 -11.60 16.47
C LEU A 241 -4.59 -12.93 17.22
N LYS A 242 -3.53 -13.07 18.02
CA LYS A 242 -3.29 -14.28 18.83
C LYS A 242 -4.31 -14.49 19.95
N ALA A 243 -4.90 -13.40 20.46
CA ALA A 243 -5.91 -13.45 21.52
C ALA A 243 -7.34 -13.60 20.96
N ALA A 244 -7.52 -13.35 19.66
CA ALA A 244 -8.84 -13.44 19.04
C ALA A 244 -9.31 -14.89 18.93
N PRO A 245 -10.61 -15.16 19.20
CA PRO A 245 -11.17 -16.47 18.94
C PRO A 245 -11.20 -16.73 17.42
N VAL A 246 -10.89 -17.96 17.04
CA VAL A 246 -11.08 -18.44 15.66
C VAL A 246 -12.44 -19.12 15.60
N ARG A 247 -13.29 -18.72 14.68
CA ARG A 247 -14.60 -19.36 14.45
C ARG A 247 -14.56 -20.27 13.24
N ALA A 248 -15.59 -21.09 13.10
CA ALA A 248 -15.77 -21.86 11.87
C ALA A 248 -15.90 -20.88 10.68
N GLU A 249 -15.15 -21.13 9.64
CA GLU A 249 -15.25 -20.34 8.41
C GLU A 249 -16.66 -20.47 7.81
N VAL A 250 -17.19 -19.34 7.37
CA VAL A 250 -18.40 -19.32 6.56
C VAL A 250 -17.96 -19.52 5.12
N ASP A 251 -18.29 -20.68 4.57
CA ASP A 251 -18.05 -20.97 3.16
C ASP A 251 -18.90 -20.02 2.29
N PRO A 252 -18.29 -19.18 1.46
CA PRO A 252 -19.03 -18.28 0.58
C PRO A 252 -19.74 -18.99 -0.57
N GLY A 253 -19.71 -20.30 -0.60
CA GLY A 253 -20.23 -21.18 -1.65
C GLY A 253 -19.19 -21.50 -2.73
N PRO A 254 -19.49 -22.52 -3.54
CA PRO A 254 -18.56 -22.95 -4.57
C PRO A 254 -18.30 -21.81 -5.57
N ARG A 255 -17.03 -21.63 -5.92
CA ARG A 255 -16.66 -20.81 -7.08
C ARG A 255 -16.96 -21.65 -8.33
N GLU A 256 -17.77 -21.14 -9.23
CA GLU A 256 -17.97 -21.77 -10.52
C GLU A 256 -16.71 -21.58 -11.36
N CYS A 257 -16.28 -22.67 -12.03
CA CYS A 257 -15.22 -22.58 -13.01
C CYS A 257 -15.76 -21.93 -14.27
N ASP A 258 -15.44 -20.66 -14.48
CA ASP A 258 -15.76 -19.94 -15.73
C ASP A 258 -14.56 -20.00 -16.68
N LEU A 259 -14.71 -20.78 -17.74
CA LEU A 259 -13.69 -20.96 -18.78
C LEU A 259 -13.75 -19.85 -19.86
N THR A 260 -14.70 -18.92 -19.77
CA THR A 260 -14.89 -17.86 -20.79
C THR A 260 -13.90 -16.72 -20.68
N ASP A 261 -13.19 -16.60 -19.55
CA ASP A 261 -12.21 -15.53 -19.28
C ASP A 261 -10.74 -15.95 -19.49
N ARG A 262 -10.48 -17.10 -20.13
CA ARG A 262 -9.11 -17.61 -20.38
C ARG A 262 -8.66 -17.39 -21.82
#